data_89bb7a108f9484cdae88e74e1f248be0
#
_entry.id   89bb7a108f9484cdae88e74e1f248be0
#
_cell.length_a   1.000
_cell.length_b   1.000
_cell.length_c   1.000
_cell.angle_alpha   90.00
_cell.angle_beta   90.00
_cell.angle_gamma   90.00
#
_symmetry.space_group_name_H-M   'P 1'
#
loop_
_entity.id
_entity.type
_entity.pdbx_description
1 polymer ?
#
loop_
_entity_poly.entity_id
_entity_poly.type
_entity_poly.pdbx_seq_one_letter_code
_entity_poly.pdbx_strand_id
1 'polypeptide(L)'
;QMEKKYDIIMRQGYGTADVGCIGYECFQRNGLHISNRCFVEICHPDTGIPLKDGEVGEVVVTSFNKTYPLIRLATGDLSYIDRAPCACGRTSPRLGSIVGRVDTTARIKGMFVYPHQVEQVLARFEEIKRWQIEVTNPGGVDEMVLYIEASNFKREDELLHLFRERIKLRPELRILAPGALPPQIKPIEDKREWD
;
A
#
# COMPACT_ATOMS: atom_id res chain seq x y z
N GLN A 1 13.98 -3.82 18.78
CA GLN A 1 15.36 -3.60 19.27
C GLN A 1 15.50 -2.30 20.08
N MET A 2 14.98 -1.15 19.56
CA MET A 2 15.08 0.16 20.21
C MET A 2 14.39 0.20 21.58
N GLU A 3 13.16 -0.32 21.70
CA GLU A 3 12.42 -0.35 22.96
C GLU A 3 13.21 -1.07 24.07
N LYS A 4 13.76 -2.24 23.77
CA LYS A 4 14.57 -3.01 24.73
C LYS A 4 15.91 -2.34 25.06
N LYS A 5 16.52 -1.66 24.08
CA LYS A 5 17.84 -1.05 24.25
C LYS A 5 17.80 0.19 25.13
N TYR A 6 16.71 0.97 25.03
CA TYR A 6 16.61 2.29 25.67
C TYR A 6 15.50 2.35 26.75
N ASP A 7 14.84 1.23 27.02
CA ASP A 7 13.71 1.15 27.97
C ASP A 7 12.62 2.19 27.69
N ILE A 8 12.27 2.34 26.40
CA ILE A 8 11.28 3.30 25.92
C ILE A 8 10.09 2.58 25.29
N ILE A 9 8.94 3.22 25.28
CA ILE A 9 7.75 2.75 24.60
C ILE A 9 7.59 3.54 23.29
N MET A 10 7.69 2.86 22.16
CA MET A 10 7.47 3.47 20.85
C MET A 10 6.01 3.32 20.42
N ARG A 11 5.46 4.36 19.81
CA ARG A 11 4.12 4.37 19.23
C ARG A 11 4.20 4.96 17.84
N GLN A 12 3.34 4.47 16.95
CA GLN A 12 3.21 5.00 15.61
C GLN A 12 2.20 6.14 15.57
N GLY A 13 2.44 7.11 14.71
CA GLY A 13 1.51 8.16 14.34
C GLY A 13 1.44 8.27 12.83
N TYR A 14 0.28 8.62 12.31
CA TYR A 14 0.07 8.92 10.91
C TYR A 14 -0.39 10.36 10.75
N GLY A 15 0.17 11.05 9.79
CA GLY A 15 -0.18 12.44 9.50
C GLY A 15 0.51 12.94 8.24
N THR A 16 0.06 14.09 7.76
CA THR A 16 0.68 14.82 6.66
C THR A 16 1.15 16.19 7.13
N ALA A 17 2.02 16.83 6.35
CA ALA A 17 2.49 18.17 6.65
C ALA A 17 1.33 19.18 6.71
N ASP A 18 0.30 19.01 5.87
CA ASP A 18 -0.83 19.93 5.73
C ASP A 18 -1.88 19.73 6.84
N VAL A 19 -2.21 18.49 7.18
CA VAL A 19 -3.25 18.17 8.16
C VAL A 19 -2.71 18.06 9.57
N GLY A 20 -1.44 17.69 9.72
CA GLY A 20 -0.85 17.30 10.99
C GLY A 20 -1.25 15.87 11.37
N CYS A 21 -1.48 15.59 12.64
CA CYS A 21 -1.79 14.24 13.14
C CYS A 21 -3.21 13.82 12.73
N ILE A 22 -3.30 12.78 11.91
CA ILE A 22 -4.54 12.15 11.45
C ILE A 22 -4.90 10.97 12.36
N GLY A 23 -3.91 10.16 12.75
CA GLY A 23 -4.13 8.99 13.59
C GLY A 23 -2.93 8.68 14.48
N TYR A 24 -3.18 7.98 15.58
CA TYR A 24 -2.15 7.61 16.56
C TYR A 24 -2.41 6.24 17.17
N GLU A 25 -1.35 5.52 17.42
CA GLU A 25 -1.39 4.19 18.03
C GLU A 25 -1.63 4.26 19.53
N CYS A 26 -2.48 3.38 20.06
CA CYS A 26 -2.63 3.16 21.49
C CYS A 26 -1.71 2.01 21.98
N PHE A 27 -1.79 1.67 23.28
CA PHE A 27 -0.98 0.60 23.84
C PHE A 27 -1.34 -0.81 23.33
N GLN A 28 -2.51 -0.98 22.70
CA GLN A 28 -2.90 -2.25 22.06
C GLN A 28 -2.19 -2.51 20.74
N ARG A 29 -1.61 -1.46 20.12
CA ARG A 29 -0.88 -1.57 18.84
C ARG A 29 -1.70 -2.23 17.72
N ASN A 30 -2.99 -1.98 17.71
CA ASN A 30 -3.94 -2.55 16.74
C ASN A 30 -4.58 -1.43 15.94
N GLY A 31 -3.82 -0.84 15.01
CA GLY A 31 -4.23 0.28 14.19
C GLY A 31 -4.08 1.64 14.88
N LEU A 32 -4.43 2.69 14.14
CA LEU A 32 -4.23 4.08 14.52
C LEU A 32 -5.60 4.73 14.82
N HIS A 33 -5.86 5.09 16.06
CA HIS A 33 -7.07 5.83 16.43
C HIS A 33 -7.14 7.14 15.69
N ILE A 34 -8.26 7.39 14.99
CA ILE A 34 -8.47 8.63 14.25
C ILE A 34 -8.58 9.80 15.24
N SER A 35 -7.85 10.88 14.93
CA SER A 35 -7.85 12.11 15.70
C SER A 35 -9.21 12.81 15.64
N ASN A 36 -9.65 13.41 16.74
CA ASN A 36 -10.84 14.23 16.80
C ASN A 36 -10.69 15.60 16.11
N ARG A 37 -9.52 15.89 15.53
CA ARG A 37 -9.23 17.13 14.78
C ARG A 37 -9.55 17.05 13.30
N CYS A 38 -9.92 15.87 12.82
CA CYS A 38 -10.23 15.64 11.42
C CYS A 38 -11.33 14.59 11.26
N PHE A 39 -11.97 14.61 10.11
CA PHE A 39 -12.83 13.55 9.62
C PHE A 39 -12.08 12.77 8.55
N VAL A 40 -12.13 11.45 8.61
CA VAL A 40 -11.42 10.56 7.68
C VAL A 40 -12.41 9.67 6.96
N GLU A 41 -12.27 9.63 5.66
CA GLU A 41 -12.97 8.73 4.74
C GLU A 41 -11.94 7.82 4.08
N ILE A 42 -12.37 6.62 3.72
CA ILE A 42 -11.62 5.75 2.79
C ILE A 42 -12.38 5.77 1.48
N CYS A 43 -11.72 6.22 0.42
CA CYS A 43 -12.36 6.43 -0.87
C CYS A 43 -11.71 5.61 -1.96
N HIS A 44 -12.50 5.31 -3.00
CA HIS A 44 -11.95 4.72 -4.22
C HIS A 44 -11.04 5.75 -4.89
N PRO A 45 -9.77 5.43 -5.20
CA PRO A 45 -8.80 6.41 -5.68
C PRO A 45 -9.23 7.16 -6.95
N ASP A 46 -9.85 6.46 -7.91
CA ASP A 46 -10.21 7.06 -9.20
C ASP A 46 -11.52 7.88 -9.14
N THR A 47 -12.47 7.48 -8.29
CA THR A 47 -13.82 8.08 -8.27
C THR A 47 -14.06 8.99 -7.08
N GLY A 48 -13.24 8.89 -6.04
CA GLY A 48 -13.42 9.61 -4.78
C GLY A 48 -14.68 9.21 -3.99
N ILE A 49 -15.36 8.12 -4.40
CA ILE A 49 -16.56 7.62 -3.72
C ILE A 49 -16.13 6.89 -2.44
N PRO A 50 -16.76 7.19 -1.27
CA PRO A 50 -16.46 6.49 -0.04
C PRO A 50 -16.72 4.97 -0.14
N LEU A 51 -15.80 4.20 0.40
CA LEU A 51 -15.85 2.74 0.49
C LEU A 51 -16.44 2.29 1.84
N LYS A 52 -16.80 1.00 1.92
CA LYS A 52 -17.27 0.41 3.18
C LYS A 52 -16.13 0.17 4.14
N ASP A 53 -16.45 0.11 5.43
CA ASP A 53 -15.48 -0.25 6.47
C ASP A 53 -14.79 -1.59 6.14
N GLY A 54 -13.48 -1.65 6.35
CA GLY A 54 -12.64 -2.80 6.02
C GLY A 54 -12.16 -2.88 4.57
N GLU A 55 -12.78 -2.14 3.63
CA GLU A 55 -12.28 -2.04 2.25
C GLU A 55 -11.07 -1.11 2.19
N VAL A 56 -10.07 -1.50 1.39
CA VAL A 56 -8.85 -0.70 1.19
C VAL A 56 -9.10 0.36 0.11
N GLY A 57 -8.77 1.60 0.42
CA GLY A 57 -8.85 2.73 -0.49
C GLY A 57 -7.98 3.88 -0.04
N GLU A 58 -8.06 4.99 -0.75
CA GLU A 58 -7.30 6.20 -0.45
C GLU A 58 -7.82 6.88 0.83
N VAL A 59 -6.89 7.28 1.67
CA VAL A 59 -7.20 8.06 2.87
C VAL A 59 -7.50 9.49 2.46
N VAL A 60 -8.75 9.91 2.66
CA VAL A 60 -9.23 11.25 2.37
C VAL A 60 -9.58 11.94 3.68
N VAL A 61 -9.09 13.17 3.88
CA VAL A 61 -9.15 13.84 5.17
C VAL A 61 -9.79 15.21 5.05
N THR A 62 -10.75 15.50 5.94
CA THR A 62 -11.29 16.85 6.15
C THR A 62 -10.79 17.38 7.49
N SER A 63 -10.02 18.46 7.47
CA SER A 63 -9.48 19.13 8.67
C SER A 63 -10.52 20.05 9.30
N PHE A 64 -10.63 20.00 10.64
CA PHE A 64 -11.47 20.97 11.39
C PHE A 64 -10.73 22.26 11.74
N ASN A 65 -9.60 22.52 11.09
CA ASN A 65 -8.84 23.75 11.27
C ASN A 65 -9.57 24.93 10.60
N LYS A 66 -9.93 25.93 11.40
CA LYS A 66 -10.66 27.11 10.89
C LYS A 66 -9.78 28.08 10.10
N THR A 67 -8.48 28.10 10.36
CA THR A 67 -7.53 29.03 9.70
C THR A 67 -7.09 28.47 8.35
N TYR A 68 -6.91 27.16 8.27
CA TYR A 68 -6.50 26.46 7.05
C TYR A 68 -7.41 25.23 6.85
N PRO A 69 -8.64 25.47 6.37
CA PRO A 69 -9.60 24.38 6.19
C PRO A 69 -9.21 23.56 4.95
N LEU A 70 -9.01 22.27 5.15
CA LEU A 70 -8.81 21.30 4.08
C LEU A 70 -10.05 20.41 4.03
N ILE A 71 -10.75 20.42 2.91
CA ILE A 71 -11.97 19.64 2.72
C ILE A 71 -11.68 18.53 1.73
N ARG A 72 -11.81 17.27 2.19
CA ARG A 72 -11.59 16.07 1.41
C ARG A 72 -10.23 16.05 0.69
N LEU A 73 -9.17 16.36 1.44
CA LEU A 73 -7.79 16.22 0.92
C LEU A 73 -7.46 14.74 0.74
N ALA A 74 -7.19 14.34 -0.49
CA ALA A 74 -6.64 13.05 -0.84
C ALA A 74 -5.16 12.99 -0.45
N THR A 75 -4.78 12.04 0.42
CA THR A 75 -3.40 11.96 0.94
C THR A 75 -2.46 11.21 0.01
N GLY A 76 -2.99 10.45 -0.93
CA GLY A 76 -2.24 9.50 -1.74
C GLY A 76 -1.91 8.19 -1.03
N ASP A 77 -2.21 8.05 0.26
CA ASP A 77 -1.93 6.85 1.04
C ASP A 77 -3.15 5.93 1.07
N LEU A 78 -2.91 4.63 1.06
CA LEU A 78 -3.94 3.60 1.05
C LEU A 78 -4.05 2.94 2.43
N SER A 79 -5.28 2.84 2.94
CA SER A 79 -5.59 2.20 4.21
C SER A 79 -7.05 1.74 4.24
N TYR A 80 -7.55 1.28 5.38
CA TYR A 80 -8.94 0.93 5.63
C TYR A 80 -9.37 1.42 7.02
N ILE A 81 -10.68 1.53 7.27
CA ILE A 81 -11.24 1.85 8.58
C ILE A 81 -11.70 0.58 9.29
N ASP A 82 -11.28 0.43 10.55
CA ASP A 82 -11.76 -0.58 11.50
C ASP A 82 -12.57 0.11 12.61
N ARG A 83 -13.85 -0.24 12.72
CA ARG A 83 -14.77 0.27 13.77
C ARG A 83 -14.96 -0.70 14.92
N ALA A 84 -14.28 -1.85 14.94
CA ALA A 84 -14.37 -2.76 16.07
C ALA A 84 -13.93 -2.07 17.37
N PRO A 85 -14.55 -2.36 18.52
CA PRO A 85 -14.13 -1.79 19.80
C PRO A 85 -12.66 -2.08 20.08
N CYS A 86 -11.94 -1.07 20.56
CA CYS A 86 -10.57 -1.25 20.99
C CYS A 86 -10.52 -1.53 22.50
N ALA A 87 -9.75 -2.54 22.91
CA ALA A 87 -9.56 -2.89 24.31
C ALA A 87 -8.90 -1.76 25.15
N CYS A 88 -8.40 -0.70 24.52
CA CYS A 88 -7.91 0.49 25.20
C CYS A 88 -9.03 1.40 25.76
N GLY A 89 -10.30 1.12 25.45
CA GLY A 89 -11.48 1.87 25.89
C GLY A 89 -11.82 3.12 25.04
N ARG A 90 -11.01 3.45 24.02
CA ARG A 90 -11.35 4.55 23.09
C ARG A 90 -12.43 4.13 22.12
N THR A 91 -13.35 5.05 21.85
CA THR A 91 -14.50 4.85 20.95
C THR A 91 -14.23 5.31 19.51
N SER A 92 -13.13 6.05 19.25
CA SER A 92 -12.80 6.48 17.90
C SER A 92 -12.44 5.28 17.03
N PRO A 93 -12.91 5.27 15.75
CA PRO A 93 -12.48 4.27 14.78
C PRO A 93 -10.96 4.30 14.61
N ARG A 94 -10.43 3.26 14.00
CA ARG A 94 -9.00 3.14 13.72
C ARG A 94 -8.76 3.06 12.22
N LEU A 95 -7.74 3.73 11.75
CA LEU A 95 -7.10 3.39 10.48
C LEU A 95 -6.29 2.10 10.68
N GLY A 96 -6.36 1.22 9.71
CA GLY A 96 -5.43 0.09 9.60
C GLY A 96 -4.01 0.55 9.31
N SER A 97 -3.15 -0.40 8.98
CA SER A 97 -1.81 -0.07 8.47
C SER A 97 -1.91 0.68 7.14
N ILE A 98 -0.97 1.58 6.89
CA ILE A 98 -0.78 2.10 5.54
C ILE A 98 -0.25 0.96 4.68
N VAL A 99 -1.01 0.56 3.67
CA VAL A 99 -0.72 -0.61 2.82
C VAL A 99 0.01 -0.24 1.54
N GLY A 100 0.10 1.06 1.23
CA GLY A 100 0.79 1.58 0.05
C GLY A 100 0.37 2.99 -0.26
N ARG A 101 0.73 3.43 -1.47
CA ARG A 101 0.33 4.72 -2.02
C ARG A 101 -0.35 4.54 -3.37
N VAL A 102 -1.25 5.44 -3.71
CA VAL A 102 -1.96 5.46 -5.00
C VAL A 102 -0.97 5.53 -6.16
N ASP A 103 0.05 6.39 -6.04
CA ASP A 103 1.07 6.62 -7.08
C ASP A 103 2.09 5.47 -7.25
N THR A 104 2.12 4.50 -6.33
CA THR A 104 2.97 3.30 -6.40
C THR A 104 2.18 2.02 -6.60
N THR A 105 0.89 2.13 -6.83
CA THR A 105 -0.04 1.01 -6.97
C THR A 105 -0.60 1.01 -8.38
N ALA A 106 -0.75 -0.14 -9.01
CA ALA A 106 -1.47 -0.27 -10.27
C ALA A 106 -2.78 -1.02 -10.10
N ARG A 107 -3.82 -0.58 -10.81
CA ARG A 107 -5.06 -1.33 -10.95
C ARG A 107 -5.00 -2.13 -12.24
N ILE A 108 -4.89 -3.45 -12.14
CA ILE A 108 -4.72 -4.36 -13.26
C ILE A 108 -5.94 -5.27 -13.33
N LYS A 109 -6.64 -5.29 -14.46
CA LYS A 109 -7.88 -6.11 -14.64
C LYS A 109 -8.88 -5.92 -13.50
N GLY A 110 -9.03 -4.67 -13.01
CA GLY A 110 -9.95 -4.33 -11.93
C GLY A 110 -9.42 -4.58 -10.51
N MET A 111 -8.22 -5.13 -10.33
CA MET A 111 -7.63 -5.43 -9.02
C MET A 111 -6.44 -4.55 -8.73
N PHE A 112 -6.34 -4.06 -7.49
CA PHE A 112 -5.17 -3.31 -7.03
C PHE A 112 -4.02 -4.25 -6.72
N VAL A 113 -2.84 -3.93 -7.25
CA VAL A 113 -1.57 -4.60 -6.94
C VAL A 113 -0.73 -3.66 -6.10
N TYR A 114 -0.45 -4.06 -4.88
CA TYR A 114 0.33 -3.29 -3.92
C TYR A 114 1.77 -3.82 -3.83
N PRO A 115 2.79 -2.94 -3.79
CA PRO A 115 4.18 -3.38 -3.67
C PRO A 115 4.43 -4.34 -2.52
N HIS A 116 3.87 -4.08 -1.34
CA HIS A 116 4.06 -4.93 -0.15
C HIS A 116 3.54 -6.37 -0.34
N GLN A 117 2.46 -6.58 -1.13
CA GLN A 117 1.97 -7.92 -1.44
C GLN A 117 2.96 -8.69 -2.33
N VAL A 118 3.54 -7.99 -3.31
CA VAL A 118 4.58 -8.55 -4.17
C VAL A 118 5.81 -8.90 -3.34
N GLU A 119 6.26 -8.00 -2.47
CA GLU A 119 7.37 -8.25 -1.55
C GLU A 119 7.15 -9.45 -0.65
N GLN A 120 5.94 -9.65 -0.11
CA GLN A 120 5.60 -10.83 0.70
C GLN A 120 5.69 -12.15 -0.08
N VAL A 121 5.36 -12.14 -1.36
CA VAL A 121 5.53 -13.31 -2.24
C VAL A 121 7.01 -13.55 -2.50
N LEU A 122 7.74 -12.50 -2.90
CA LEU A 122 9.15 -12.58 -3.29
C LEU A 122 10.08 -12.89 -2.11
N ALA A 123 9.73 -12.51 -0.89
CA ALA A 123 10.51 -12.79 0.33
C ALA A 123 10.72 -14.29 0.59
N ARG A 124 10.00 -15.19 -0.09
CA ARG A 124 10.21 -16.64 -0.03
C ARG A 124 11.33 -17.14 -0.93
N PHE A 125 11.88 -16.26 -1.76
CA PHE A 125 12.89 -16.57 -2.77
C PHE A 125 14.14 -15.73 -2.52
N GLU A 126 15.06 -16.25 -1.72
CA GLU A 126 16.29 -15.53 -1.32
C GLU A 126 17.20 -15.18 -2.50
N GLU A 127 17.03 -15.87 -3.61
CA GLU A 127 17.76 -15.63 -4.87
C GLU A 127 17.37 -14.30 -5.54
N ILE A 128 16.14 -13.81 -5.29
CA ILE A 128 15.63 -12.57 -5.88
C ILE A 128 16.15 -11.39 -5.08
N LYS A 129 16.91 -10.51 -5.72
CA LYS A 129 17.53 -9.34 -5.06
C LYS A 129 16.76 -8.06 -5.31
N ARG A 130 16.21 -7.92 -6.51
CA ARG A 130 15.42 -6.74 -6.90
C ARG A 130 14.31 -7.17 -7.83
N TRP A 131 13.29 -6.36 -7.90
CA TRP A 131 12.14 -6.63 -8.74
C TRP A 131 11.47 -5.34 -9.21
N GLN A 132 10.72 -5.43 -10.30
CA GLN A 132 9.84 -4.39 -10.82
C GLN A 132 8.65 -5.03 -11.51
N ILE A 133 7.48 -4.44 -11.37
CA ILE A 133 6.32 -4.73 -12.21
C ILE A 133 6.18 -3.60 -13.22
N GLU A 134 6.00 -3.95 -14.48
CA GLU A 134 5.58 -3.06 -15.54
C GLU A 134 4.16 -3.43 -15.98
N VAL A 135 3.32 -2.42 -16.12
CA VAL A 135 1.94 -2.57 -16.58
C VAL A 135 1.77 -1.81 -17.88
N THR A 136 1.26 -2.48 -18.89
CA THR A 136 0.95 -1.92 -20.22
C THR A 136 -0.47 -2.31 -20.63
N ASN A 137 -1.00 -1.71 -21.69
CA ASN A 137 -2.34 -2.04 -22.23
C ASN A 137 -2.38 -2.12 -23.76
N PRO A 138 -1.52 -2.93 -24.41
CA PRO A 138 -1.54 -3.05 -25.84
C PRO A 138 -2.91 -3.56 -26.32
N GLY A 139 -3.53 -2.81 -27.26
CA GLY A 139 -4.86 -3.14 -27.76
C GLY A 139 -5.98 -3.05 -26.70
N GLY A 140 -5.79 -2.26 -25.62
CA GLY A 140 -6.79 -2.06 -24.57
C GLY A 140 -6.87 -3.18 -23.54
N VAL A 141 -5.96 -4.15 -23.55
CA VAL A 141 -5.93 -5.25 -22.59
C VAL A 141 -4.74 -5.07 -21.64
N ASP A 142 -5.02 -5.07 -20.32
CA ASP A 142 -3.98 -4.96 -19.31
C ASP A 142 -3.02 -6.16 -19.37
N GLU A 143 -1.74 -5.87 -19.54
CA GLU A 143 -0.62 -6.80 -19.44
C GLU A 143 0.27 -6.44 -18.25
N MET A 144 0.76 -7.44 -17.54
CA MET A 144 1.62 -7.28 -16.37
C MET A 144 2.86 -8.13 -16.53
N VAL A 145 4.02 -7.50 -16.51
CA VAL A 145 5.32 -8.16 -16.56
C VAL A 145 6.02 -7.98 -15.20
N LEU A 146 6.43 -9.08 -14.60
CA LEU A 146 7.25 -9.10 -13.38
C LEU A 146 8.70 -9.34 -13.79
N TYR A 147 9.53 -8.32 -13.62
CA TYR A 147 10.98 -8.43 -13.76
C TYR A 147 11.58 -8.77 -12.39
N ILE A 148 12.46 -9.76 -12.34
CA ILE A 148 13.24 -10.11 -11.15
C ILE A 148 14.72 -10.16 -11.48
N GLU A 149 15.56 -9.66 -10.59
CA GLU A 149 17.00 -9.87 -10.66
C GLU A 149 17.40 -11.08 -9.82
N ALA A 150 17.88 -12.12 -10.49
CA ALA A 150 18.35 -13.33 -9.84
C ALA A 150 19.41 -14.04 -10.65
N SER A 151 20.35 -14.72 -9.98
CA SER A 151 21.30 -15.64 -10.60
C SER A 151 20.76 -17.06 -10.53
N ASN A 152 20.62 -17.73 -11.70
CA ASN A 152 20.20 -19.15 -11.78
C ASN A 152 18.83 -19.47 -11.11
N PHE A 153 17.86 -18.60 -11.25
CA PHE A 153 16.51 -18.84 -10.73
C PHE A 153 15.83 -19.98 -11.49
N LYS A 154 15.39 -21.02 -10.76
CA LYS A 154 14.78 -22.24 -11.32
C LYS A 154 13.39 -22.55 -10.76
N ARG A 155 12.83 -21.67 -9.94
CA ARG A 155 11.56 -21.87 -9.23
C ARG A 155 10.44 -21.01 -9.84
N GLU A 156 10.42 -20.88 -11.17
CA GLU A 156 9.48 -20.01 -11.90
C GLU A 156 8.03 -20.43 -11.68
N ASP A 157 7.73 -21.73 -11.81
CA ASP A 157 6.36 -22.21 -11.63
C ASP A 157 5.85 -22.02 -10.20
N GLU A 158 6.71 -22.22 -9.21
CA GLU A 158 6.38 -22.00 -7.81
C GLU A 158 6.10 -20.52 -7.53
N LEU A 159 6.93 -19.63 -8.07
CA LEU A 159 6.74 -18.18 -7.96
C LEU A 159 5.41 -17.74 -8.59
N LEU A 160 5.14 -18.17 -9.82
CA LEU A 160 3.92 -17.82 -10.55
C LEU A 160 2.67 -18.40 -9.88
N HIS A 161 2.76 -19.60 -9.30
CA HIS A 161 1.69 -20.20 -8.52
C HIS A 161 1.38 -19.38 -7.27
N LEU A 162 2.38 -19.04 -6.46
CA LEU A 162 2.23 -18.21 -5.27
C LEU A 162 1.71 -16.81 -5.60
N PHE A 163 2.21 -16.21 -6.68
CA PHE A 163 1.76 -14.91 -7.14
C PHE A 163 0.26 -14.94 -7.47
N ARG A 164 -0.19 -15.97 -8.21
CA ARG A 164 -1.60 -16.18 -8.53
C ARG A 164 -2.44 -16.46 -7.28
N GLU A 165 -1.92 -17.23 -6.33
CA GLU A 165 -2.63 -17.55 -5.08
C GLU A 165 -2.86 -16.31 -4.23
N ARG A 166 -1.84 -15.45 -4.09
CA ARG A 166 -1.86 -14.29 -3.18
C ARG A 166 -2.41 -13.03 -3.79
N ILE A 167 -2.02 -12.73 -5.04
CA ILE A 167 -2.36 -11.48 -5.73
C ILE A 167 -3.53 -11.67 -6.70
N LYS A 168 -3.91 -12.93 -7.01
CA LYS A 168 -5.00 -13.31 -7.93
C LYS A 168 -4.76 -12.91 -9.39
N LEU A 169 -3.55 -12.52 -9.72
CA LEU A 169 -3.09 -12.19 -11.07
C LEU A 169 -1.92 -13.11 -11.45
N ARG A 170 -1.70 -13.29 -12.73
CA ARG A 170 -0.54 -14.03 -13.25
C ARG A 170 0.26 -13.09 -14.15
N PRO A 171 1.47 -12.66 -13.74
CA PRO A 171 2.34 -11.87 -14.58
C PRO A 171 3.02 -12.73 -15.66
N GLU A 172 3.50 -12.09 -16.72
CA GLU A 172 4.63 -12.60 -17.48
C GLU A 172 5.88 -12.44 -16.63
N LEU A 173 6.69 -13.46 -16.49
CA LEU A 173 7.93 -13.41 -15.69
C LEU A 173 9.14 -13.19 -16.60
N ARG A 174 9.98 -12.24 -16.27
CA ARG A 174 11.28 -11.99 -16.92
C ARG A 174 12.40 -11.97 -15.90
N ILE A 175 13.34 -12.89 -16.06
CA ILE A 175 14.50 -13.02 -15.19
C ILE A 175 15.64 -12.23 -15.79
N LEU A 176 16.17 -11.31 -15.02
CA LEU A 176 17.27 -10.43 -15.40
C LEU A 176 18.54 -10.79 -14.61
N ALA A 177 19.69 -10.52 -15.19
CA ALA A 177 20.94 -10.62 -14.48
C ALA A 177 20.99 -9.58 -13.33
N PRO A 178 21.67 -9.87 -12.21
CA PRO A 178 21.86 -8.91 -11.12
C PRO A 178 22.46 -7.59 -11.63
N GLY A 179 21.84 -6.45 -11.25
CA GLY A 179 22.24 -5.12 -11.66
C GLY A 179 21.65 -4.64 -12.99
N ALA A 180 20.77 -5.40 -13.63
CA ALA A 180 20.13 -5.01 -14.88
C ALA A 180 19.03 -3.97 -14.72
N LEU A 181 18.35 -3.96 -13.56
CA LEU A 181 17.35 -2.93 -13.24
C LEU A 181 18.05 -1.61 -12.85
N PRO A 182 17.51 -0.44 -13.26
CA PRO A 182 18.08 0.85 -12.89
C PRO A 182 18.22 1.01 -11.36
N PRO A 183 19.20 1.77 -10.85
CA PRO A 183 19.39 1.96 -9.40
C PRO A 183 18.16 2.51 -8.69
N GLN A 184 17.46 3.44 -9.32
CA GLN A 184 16.20 4.02 -8.83
C GLN A 184 15.06 3.60 -9.75
N ILE A 185 14.21 2.72 -9.24
CA ILE A 185 13.02 2.23 -9.96
C ILE A 185 11.78 2.40 -9.08
N LYS A 186 10.64 2.65 -9.71
CA LYS A 186 9.35 2.45 -9.06
C LYS A 186 9.08 0.95 -8.98
N PRO A 187 8.64 0.43 -7.83
CA PRO A 187 8.29 -1.00 -7.71
C PRO A 187 7.23 -1.44 -8.72
N ILE A 188 6.25 -0.57 -8.98
CA ILE A 188 5.24 -0.79 -10.02
C ILE A 188 5.25 0.44 -10.92
N GLU A 189 5.50 0.22 -12.20
CA GLU A 189 5.51 1.25 -13.24
C GLU A 189 4.32 1.04 -14.18
N ASP A 190 3.38 1.97 -14.13
CA ASP A 190 2.21 1.95 -15.00
C ASP A 190 2.51 2.77 -16.26
N LYS A 191 2.64 2.09 -17.40
CA LYS A 191 2.93 2.66 -18.72
C LYS A 191 1.72 2.60 -19.64
N ARG A 192 0.53 2.41 -19.10
CA ARG A 192 -0.68 2.40 -19.91
C ARG A 192 -0.97 3.78 -20.49
N GLU A 193 -1.32 3.79 -21.75
CA GLU A 193 -1.78 4.99 -22.43
C GLU A 193 -3.31 4.99 -22.44
N TRP A 194 -3.90 6.11 -22.04
CA TRP A 194 -5.35 6.31 -22.02
C TRP A 194 -5.67 7.40 -23.05
N ASP A 195 -6.44 7.03 -24.09
CA ASP A 195 -6.96 7.98 -25.08
C ASP A 195 -8.07 8.90 -24.50
#